data_d459950d4c8f994763bf1e7f0c3a6312
#
_entry.id   d459950d4c8f994763bf1e7f0c3a6312
#
_cell.length_a   1.000
_cell.length_b   1.000
_cell.length_c   1.000
_cell.angle_alpha   90.00
_cell.angle_beta   90.00
_cell.angle_gamma   90.00
#
_symmetry.space_group_name_H-M   'P 1'
#
loop_
_entity.id
_entity.type
_entity.pdbx_description
1 polymer ?
#
loop_
_entity_poly.entity_id
_entity_poly.type
_entity_poly.pdbx_seq_one_letter_code
_entity_poly.pdbx_strand_id
1 'polypeptide(L)'
;MNQCFFNQKYKVFFSDFSVRKYRKSFSKKYGKKAWNITEISIKESLERIANIEGKDILSFICNTNNNTIFAKYSFRIANSNICPKTSGNRCILEICNTKRRVEVLFIYCKSHIPSKERNETNWWKKVVSDNFDRHCLKYNENR
;
A
#
# COMPACT_ATOMS: atom_id res chain seq x y z
N MET A 1 6.43 -29.83 2.37
CA MET A 1 6.73 -29.33 1.30
C MET A 1 6.23 -28.00 0.81
N ASN A 2 5.64 -27.94 -0.35
CA ASN A 2 5.22 -26.67 -0.93
C ASN A 2 4.21 -25.92 -0.10
N GLN A 3 3.43 -26.64 0.69
CA GLN A 3 2.43 -26.00 1.54
C GLN A 3 3.04 -25.06 2.56
N CYS A 4 4.25 -25.34 3.01
CA CYS A 4 4.90 -24.47 3.97
C CYS A 4 5.19 -23.10 3.39
N PHE A 5 5.53 -23.03 2.10
CA PHE A 5 5.79 -21.75 1.45
C PHE A 5 4.51 -20.94 1.33
N PHE A 6 3.40 -21.57 0.96
CA PHE A 6 2.16 -20.86 0.74
C PHE A 6 1.56 -20.36 2.03
N ASN A 7 1.91 -20.98 3.15
CA ASN A 7 1.34 -20.59 4.45
C ASN A 7 2.24 -19.64 5.22
N GLN A 8 3.42 -19.30 4.68
CA GLN A 8 4.29 -18.38 5.38
C GLN A 8 3.75 -16.96 5.27
N LYS A 9 3.70 -16.32 6.42
CA LYS A 9 3.23 -14.94 6.49
C LYS A 9 4.37 -13.97 6.26
N TYR A 10 4.04 -12.84 5.69
CA TYR A 10 4.95 -11.71 5.60
C TYR A 10 4.82 -10.88 6.88
N LYS A 11 5.90 -10.25 7.29
CA LYS A 11 5.86 -9.26 8.36
C LYS A 11 5.45 -7.92 7.76
N VAL A 12 4.48 -7.28 8.38
CA VAL A 12 3.92 -6.03 7.88
C VAL A 12 4.30 -4.90 8.83
N PHE A 13 4.85 -3.84 8.27
CA PHE A 13 5.26 -2.66 9.02
C PHE A 13 4.58 -1.43 8.44
N PHE A 14 4.12 -0.54 9.31
CA PHE A 14 3.60 0.74 8.87
C PHE A 14 4.68 1.78 9.13
N SER A 15 5.05 2.54 8.10
CA SER A 15 6.09 3.55 8.25
C SER A 15 5.62 4.68 9.19
N ASP A 16 6.57 5.38 9.78
CA ASP A 16 6.24 6.54 10.60
C ASP A 16 5.51 7.61 9.79
N PHE A 17 5.87 7.75 8.52
CA PHE A 17 5.22 8.70 7.64
C PHE A 17 3.73 8.39 7.50
N SER A 18 3.38 7.11 7.28
CA SER A 18 1.97 6.74 7.14
C SER A 18 1.21 6.96 8.44
N VAL A 19 1.84 6.65 9.57
CA VAL A 19 1.21 6.82 10.88
C VAL A 19 0.93 8.29 11.16
N ARG A 20 1.91 9.15 10.96
CA ARG A 20 1.79 10.56 11.31
C ARG A 20 0.93 11.35 10.34
N LYS A 21 1.05 11.04 9.03
CA LYS A 21 0.46 11.88 8.01
C LYS A 21 -0.98 11.52 7.70
N TYR A 22 -1.29 10.24 7.62
CA TYR A 22 -2.58 9.82 7.06
C TYR A 22 -3.48 9.07 8.01
N ARG A 23 -2.92 8.34 8.99
CA ARG A 23 -3.74 7.59 9.94
C ARG A 23 -4.71 8.52 10.68
N LYS A 24 -4.24 9.68 11.10
CA LYS A 24 -5.06 10.63 11.83
C LYS A 24 -6.22 11.12 10.99
N SER A 25 -5.98 11.40 9.71
CA SER A 25 -7.00 11.86 8.79
C SER A 25 -8.11 10.83 8.62
N PHE A 26 -7.74 9.55 8.43
CA PHE A 26 -8.72 8.48 8.30
C PHE A 26 -9.50 8.27 9.59
N SER A 27 -8.80 8.27 10.71
CA SER A 27 -9.43 8.09 12.01
C SER A 27 -10.44 9.20 12.29
N LYS A 28 -10.12 10.44 11.91
CA LYS A 28 -11.01 11.56 12.09
C LYS A 28 -12.24 11.48 11.18
N LYS A 29 -12.03 11.03 9.93
CA LYS A 29 -13.11 10.98 8.95
C LYS A 29 -14.10 9.86 9.24
N TYR A 30 -13.62 8.67 9.59
CA TYR A 30 -14.47 7.48 9.70
C TYR A 30 -14.71 7.04 11.14
N GLY A 31 -14.05 7.67 12.11
CA GLY A 31 -14.13 7.27 13.49
C GLY A 31 -13.00 6.34 13.87
N LYS A 32 -12.56 6.47 15.09
CA LYS A 32 -11.40 5.73 15.58
C LYS A 32 -11.62 4.22 15.56
N LYS A 33 -12.82 3.77 15.91
CA LYS A 33 -13.13 2.36 15.95
C LYS A 33 -13.11 1.74 14.55
N ALA A 34 -13.80 2.39 13.60
CA ALA A 34 -13.83 1.90 12.23
C ALA A 34 -12.45 1.87 11.62
N TRP A 35 -11.66 2.90 11.88
CA TRP A 35 -10.30 2.95 11.34
C TRP A 35 -9.41 1.87 11.96
N ASN A 36 -9.51 1.64 13.27
CA ASN A 36 -8.71 0.60 13.92
C ASN A 36 -9.01 -0.78 13.34
N ILE A 37 -10.28 -1.09 13.11
CA ILE A 37 -10.67 -2.36 12.50
C ILE A 37 -10.12 -2.46 11.07
N THR A 38 -10.21 -1.36 10.31
CA THR A 38 -9.69 -1.31 8.95
C THR A 38 -8.19 -1.55 8.92
N GLU A 39 -7.45 -0.90 9.81
CA GLU A 39 -6.00 -1.03 9.84
C GLU A 39 -5.58 -2.46 10.17
N ILE A 40 -6.27 -3.12 11.10
CA ILE A 40 -6.02 -4.51 11.42
C ILE A 40 -6.28 -5.39 10.20
N SER A 41 -7.38 -5.11 9.49
CA SER A 41 -7.73 -5.87 8.29
C SER A 41 -6.68 -5.71 7.19
N ILE A 42 -6.17 -4.49 7.00
CA ILE A 42 -5.09 -4.25 6.05
C ILE A 42 -3.87 -5.09 6.42
N LYS A 43 -3.48 -5.05 7.69
CA LYS A 43 -2.32 -5.81 8.14
C LYS A 43 -2.49 -7.29 7.90
N GLU A 44 -3.65 -7.84 8.23
CA GLU A 44 -3.91 -9.27 8.05
C GLU A 44 -3.89 -9.67 6.59
N SER A 45 -4.46 -8.85 5.72
CA SER A 45 -4.43 -9.12 4.28
C SER A 45 -3.00 -9.12 3.74
N LEU A 46 -2.20 -8.16 4.17
CA LEU A 46 -0.83 -8.04 3.69
C LEU A 46 0.09 -9.10 4.27
N GLU A 47 -0.20 -9.61 5.46
CA GLU A 47 0.53 -10.75 5.99
C GLU A 47 0.40 -11.96 5.09
N ARG A 48 -0.71 -12.07 4.38
CA ARG A 48 -0.99 -13.16 3.46
C ARG A 48 -1.03 -12.66 2.03
N ILE A 49 -0.04 -11.86 1.68
CA ILE A 49 -0.03 -11.18 0.38
C ILE A 49 -0.10 -12.15 -0.79
N ALA A 50 0.43 -13.37 -0.62
CA ALA A 50 0.36 -14.36 -1.69
C ALA A 50 -1.08 -14.72 -2.04
N ASN A 51 -2.01 -14.60 -1.10
CA ASN A 51 -3.41 -14.92 -1.35
C ASN A 51 -4.13 -13.86 -2.17
N ILE A 52 -3.56 -12.65 -2.26
CA ILE A 52 -4.18 -11.57 -3.02
C ILE A 52 -3.40 -11.22 -4.29
N GLU A 53 -2.29 -11.90 -4.55
CA GLU A 53 -1.58 -11.72 -5.81
C GLU A 53 -2.50 -12.12 -6.96
N GLY A 54 -2.46 -11.31 -8.01
CA GLY A 54 -3.30 -11.54 -9.17
C GLY A 54 -4.72 -11.02 -9.04
N LYS A 55 -5.12 -10.60 -7.84
CA LYS A 55 -6.41 -9.95 -7.65
C LYS A 55 -6.26 -8.47 -7.97
N ASP A 56 -7.34 -7.85 -8.43
CA ASP A 56 -7.29 -6.46 -8.87
C ASP A 56 -7.13 -5.46 -7.71
N ILE A 57 -7.23 -5.92 -6.47
CA ILE A 57 -6.97 -5.04 -5.31
C ILE A 57 -5.48 -4.85 -5.05
N LEU A 58 -4.62 -5.65 -5.69
CA LEU A 58 -3.17 -5.52 -5.52
C LEU A 58 -2.54 -5.38 -6.90
N SER A 59 -1.87 -4.25 -7.14
CA SER A 59 -1.19 -3.97 -8.40
C SER A 59 0.30 -3.79 -8.15
N PHE A 60 1.11 -4.62 -8.79
CA PHE A 60 2.57 -4.43 -8.78
C PHE A 60 2.91 -3.34 -9.79
N ILE A 61 3.68 -2.36 -9.34
CA ILE A 61 3.94 -1.16 -10.14
C ILE A 61 5.33 -1.20 -10.79
N CYS A 62 6.37 -1.37 -9.98
CA CYS A 62 7.72 -1.34 -10.49
C CYS A 62 8.70 -1.85 -9.44
N ASN A 63 9.91 -2.16 -9.90
CA ASN A 63 11.00 -2.50 -8.99
C ASN A 63 11.59 -1.22 -8.40
N THR A 64 12.20 -1.33 -7.24
CA THR A 64 12.88 -0.22 -6.61
C THR A 64 14.39 -0.37 -6.73
N ASN A 65 15.11 0.69 -6.39
CA ASN A 65 16.57 0.65 -6.35
C ASN A 65 17.12 -0.17 -5.19
N ASN A 66 16.25 -0.70 -4.32
CA ASN A 66 16.65 -1.54 -3.19
C ASN A 66 16.30 -3.02 -3.40
N ASN A 67 16.07 -3.42 -4.64
CA ASN A 67 15.71 -4.80 -4.98
C ASN A 67 14.41 -5.26 -4.34
N THR A 68 13.49 -4.34 -4.16
CA THR A 68 12.14 -4.61 -3.67
C THR A 68 11.16 -4.19 -4.74
N ILE A 69 9.88 -4.30 -4.45
CA ILE A 69 8.82 -4.01 -5.41
C ILE A 69 7.87 -3.00 -4.78
N PHE A 70 7.52 -1.96 -5.54
CA PHE A 70 6.42 -1.09 -5.17
C PHE A 70 5.11 -1.70 -5.65
N ALA A 71 4.10 -1.64 -4.79
CA ALA A 71 2.76 -2.12 -5.13
C ALA A 71 1.73 -1.17 -4.53
N LYS A 72 0.55 -1.20 -5.15
CA LYS A 72 -0.60 -0.42 -4.68
C LYS A 72 -1.67 -1.40 -4.23
N TYR A 73 -2.14 -1.24 -3.01
CA TYR A 73 -3.18 -2.06 -2.43
C TYR A 73 -4.43 -1.20 -2.20
N SER A 74 -5.56 -1.66 -2.73
CA SER A 74 -6.83 -0.97 -2.58
C SER A 74 -7.60 -1.59 -1.42
N PHE A 75 -8.15 -0.76 -0.54
CA PHE A 75 -8.89 -1.25 0.61
C PHE A 75 -10.18 -0.45 0.80
N ARG A 76 -11.05 -0.99 1.63
CA ARG A 76 -12.26 -0.28 2.02
C ARG A 76 -12.31 -0.13 3.54
N ILE A 77 -13.04 0.87 3.99
CA ILE A 77 -13.23 1.10 5.42
C ILE A 77 -14.21 0.06 5.96
N ALA A 78 -13.94 -0.43 7.17
CA ALA A 78 -14.81 -1.39 7.84
C ALA A 78 -16.23 -0.86 7.91
N ASN A 79 -17.19 -1.75 7.68
CA ASN A 79 -18.62 -1.45 7.66
C ASN A 79 -19.07 -0.55 6.51
N SER A 80 -18.20 -0.33 5.54
CA SER A 80 -18.55 0.39 4.32
C SER A 80 -19.05 -0.61 3.27
N ASN A 81 -20.02 -0.18 2.45
CA ASN A 81 -20.52 -1.01 1.36
C ASN A 81 -19.80 -0.74 0.04
N ILE A 82 -18.81 0.14 0.05
CA ILE A 82 -18.09 0.50 -1.17
C ILE A 82 -16.98 -0.52 -1.37
N CYS A 83 -16.89 -1.10 -2.58
CA CYS A 83 -15.83 -2.08 -2.84
C CYS A 83 -14.46 -1.41 -2.84
N PRO A 84 -13.38 -2.16 -2.56
CA PRO A 84 -12.04 -1.56 -2.44
C PRO A 84 -11.61 -0.75 -3.64
N LYS A 85 -11.85 -1.24 -4.85
CA LYS A 85 -11.40 -0.54 -6.06
C LYS A 85 -12.08 0.81 -6.23
N THR A 86 -13.36 0.91 -5.90
CA THR A 86 -14.10 2.16 -6.08
C THR A 86 -14.01 3.08 -4.87
N SER A 87 -13.49 2.58 -3.74
CA SER A 87 -13.41 3.36 -2.51
C SER A 87 -12.48 4.58 -2.64
N GLY A 88 -11.48 4.48 -3.51
CA GLY A 88 -10.46 5.52 -3.61
C GLY A 88 -9.37 5.40 -2.55
N ASN A 89 -9.47 4.43 -1.65
CA ASN A 89 -8.52 4.28 -0.55
C ASN A 89 -7.39 3.34 -0.95
N ARG A 90 -6.16 3.76 -0.74
CA ARG A 90 -4.98 3.05 -1.23
C ARG A 90 -3.86 3.03 -0.19
N CYS A 91 -3.10 1.94 -0.22
CA CYS A 91 -1.80 1.85 0.45
C CYS A 91 -0.73 1.72 -0.61
N ILE A 92 0.36 2.43 -0.43
CA ILE A 92 1.56 2.21 -1.24
C ILE A 92 2.50 1.35 -0.42
N LEU A 93 2.91 0.24 -1.01
CA LEU A 93 3.69 -0.80 -0.34
C LEU A 93 5.05 -0.94 -0.97
N GLU A 94 6.01 -1.29 -0.14
CA GLU A 94 7.28 -1.83 -0.60
C GLU A 94 7.37 -3.27 -0.14
N ILE A 95 7.56 -4.20 -1.06
CA ILE A 95 7.54 -5.62 -0.78
C ILE A 95 8.92 -6.20 -0.99
N CYS A 96 9.45 -6.87 0.01
CA CYS A 96 10.70 -7.61 -0.09
C CYS A 96 10.37 -9.10 0.02
N ASN A 97 10.36 -9.79 -1.12
CA ASN A 97 9.98 -11.20 -1.15
C ASN A 97 11.03 -12.09 -0.48
N THR A 98 12.30 -11.74 -0.59
CA THR A 98 13.36 -12.57 0.00
C THR A 98 13.31 -12.53 1.52
N LYS A 99 12.94 -11.40 2.10
CA LYS A 99 12.85 -11.24 3.55
C LYS A 99 11.42 -11.42 4.06
N ARG A 100 10.47 -11.61 3.16
CA ARG A 100 9.03 -11.73 3.48
C ARG A 100 8.56 -10.59 4.34
N ARG A 101 8.78 -9.39 3.83
CA ARG A 101 8.41 -8.15 4.51
C ARG A 101 7.61 -7.27 3.58
N VAL A 102 6.59 -6.62 4.16
CA VAL A 102 5.82 -5.59 3.49
C VAL A 102 5.88 -4.35 4.36
N GLU A 103 6.31 -3.25 3.79
CA GLU A 103 6.25 -1.97 4.47
C GLU A 103 5.16 -1.13 3.83
N VAL A 104 4.20 -0.69 4.63
CA VAL A 104 3.19 0.27 4.17
C VAL A 104 3.82 1.64 4.26
N LEU A 105 4.22 2.17 3.11
CA LEU A 105 4.93 3.45 3.06
C LEU A 105 4.00 4.59 3.40
N PHE A 106 2.81 4.62 2.80
CA PHE A 106 1.79 5.56 3.23
C PHE A 106 0.41 5.12 2.72
N ILE A 107 -0.60 5.77 3.30
CA ILE A 107 -2.00 5.45 3.06
C ILE A 107 -2.66 6.76 2.64
N TYR A 108 -3.48 6.69 1.58
CA TYR A 108 -4.16 7.89 1.10
C TYR A 108 -5.52 7.51 0.50
N CYS A 109 -6.36 8.51 0.32
CA CYS A 109 -7.51 8.36 -0.56
C CYS A 109 -7.39 9.37 -1.68
N LYS A 110 -8.15 9.16 -2.75
CA LYS A 110 -8.02 10.02 -3.93
C LYS A 110 -8.27 11.49 -3.62
N SER A 111 -9.05 11.77 -2.58
CA SER A 111 -9.30 13.17 -2.18
C SER A 111 -8.07 13.85 -1.59
N HIS A 112 -7.05 13.09 -1.19
CA HIS A 112 -5.79 13.66 -0.70
C HIS A 112 -4.89 14.17 -1.82
N ILE A 113 -5.17 13.78 -3.06
CA ILE A 113 -4.33 14.14 -4.19
C ILE A 113 -4.64 15.59 -4.57
N PRO A 114 -3.63 16.47 -4.63
CA PRO A 114 -3.89 17.86 -5.03
C PRO A 114 -4.54 17.94 -6.39
N SER A 115 -5.46 18.86 -6.56
CA SER A 115 -6.24 18.98 -7.81
C SER A 115 -5.36 19.26 -9.02
N LYS A 116 -4.19 19.85 -8.82
CA LYS A 116 -3.26 20.14 -9.91
C LYS A 116 -2.53 18.89 -10.40
N GLU A 117 -2.56 17.81 -9.63
CA GLU A 117 -1.90 16.58 -10.01
C GLU A 117 -2.88 15.74 -10.85
N ARG A 118 -2.49 15.42 -12.07
CA ARG A 118 -3.38 14.70 -12.98
C ARG A 118 -3.17 13.20 -12.98
N ASN A 119 -2.01 12.76 -12.51
CA ASN A 119 -1.64 11.35 -12.55
C ASN A 119 -1.38 10.87 -11.14
N GLU A 120 -2.23 9.98 -10.67
CA GLU A 120 -2.13 9.42 -9.31
C GLU A 120 -0.79 8.75 -9.08
N THR A 121 -0.33 7.96 -10.05
CA THR A 121 0.93 7.22 -9.92
C THR A 121 2.12 8.16 -9.83
N ASN A 122 2.15 9.19 -10.67
CA ASN A 122 3.24 10.18 -10.61
C ASN A 122 3.24 10.91 -9.28
N TRP A 123 2.07 11.22 -8.76
CA TRP A 123 1.96 11.90 -7.49
C TRP A 123 2.54 11.06 -6.35
N TRP A 124 2.12 9.81 -6.22
CA TRP A 124 2.60 9.03 -5.09
C TRP A 124 4.08 8.64 -5.25
N LYS A 125 4.57 8.49 -6.49
CA LYS A 125 6.01 8.28 -6.70
C LYS A 125 6.82 9.46 -6.20
N LYS A 126 6.32 10.66 -6.41
CA LYS A 126 6.97 11.86 -5.90
C LYS A 126 6.93 11.89 -4.36
N VAL A 127 5.80 11.55 -3.76
CA VAL A 127 5.71 11.47 -2.31
C VAL A 127 6.75 10.50 -1.76
N VAL A 128 6.89 9.34 -2.40
CA VAL A 128 7.86 8.33 -1.98
C VAL A 128 9.28 8.86 -2.11
N SER A 129 9.62 9.46 -3.26
CA SER A 129 10.99 9.94 -3.47
C SER A 129 11.34 11.10 -2.53
N ASP A 130 10.37 11.92 -2.16
CA ASP A 130 10.61 13.07 -1.28
C ASP A 130 10.73 12.67 0.19
N ASN A 131 10.10 11.57 0.59
CA ASN A 131 10.02 11.20 2.00
C ASN A 131 10.72 9.90 2.35
N PHE A 132 11.13 9.13 1.36
CA PHE A 132 11.83 7.87 1.55
C PHE A 132 13.02 7.86 0.59
N ASP A 133 14.07 7.19 0.99
CA ASP A 133 15.25 7.09 0.12
C ASP A 133 15.10 5.92 -0.84
N ARG A 134 14.02 5.94 -1.62
CA ARG A 134 13.69 4.86 -2.54
C ARG A 134 13.07 5.42 -3.80
N HIS A 135 13.41 4.82 -4.92
CA HIS A 135 12.93 5.25 -6.22
C HIS A 135 12.51 4.07 -7.06
N CYS A 136 11.49 4.28 -7.88
CA CYS A 136 11.08 3.30 -8.87
C CYS A 136 12.15 3.23 -9.96
N LEU A 137 12.55 2.02 -10.33
CA LEU A 137 13.47 1.85 -11.44
C LEU A 137 12.74 2.07 -12.76
N LYS A 138 13.33 2.88 -13.61
CA LYS A 138 12.73 3.23 -14.90
C LYS A 138 13.28 2.32 -15.98
N TYR A 139 13.06 1.03 -15.86
CA TYR A 139 13.66 0.13 -16.80
C TYR A 139 13.13 0.31 -18.23
N ASN A 140 11.96 0.90 -18.40
CA ASN A 140 11.41 1.12 -19.72
C ASN A 140 12.07 2.27 -20.48
N GLU A 141 12.75 3.15 -19.80
CA GLU A 141 13.32 4.31 -20.45
C GLU A 141 14.47 3.96 -21.36
N ASN A 142 15.00 2.76 -21.25
CA ASN A 142 16.13 2.32 -22.06
C ASN A 142 15.73 1.52 -23.28
N ARG A 143 14.46 1.54 -23.61
CA ARG A 143 13.96 0.75 -24.72
C ARG A 143 13.56 1.55 -25.91
#